data_22cfa341742a524f7f1a3a7f7147aece
#
_entry.id   22cfa341742a524f7f1a3a7f7147aece
#
_cell.length_a   1.000
_cell.length_b   1.000
_cell.length_c   1.000
_cell.angle_alpha   90.00
_cell.angle_beta   90.00
_cell.angle_gamma   90.00
#
_symmetry.space_group_name_H-M   'P 1'
#
loop_
_entity.id
_entity.type
_entity.pdbx_description
1 polymer ?
#
loop_
_entity_poly.entity_id
_entity_poly.type
_entity_poly.pdbx_seq_one_letter_code
_entity_poly.pdbx_strand_id
1 'polypeptide(L)'
;AEPVSVGLVFDIGGRGDQSFNDSAYAGLERAANELGAVISDASPNSDGSNRPELLRLMAENNDLVIGVGFLFDAAISEVAAEYPDTNFAIVDGWVDAPNVASLLFAEHEGSFLVGAAAGMKTGVDLVGFIGGVNFPLIGKFEAGFAAGVAQTNPDARVIVEYITEPPNFDGFNAPDAAREIAASMYEKGADIVYHAAGGSGAGLFEAAKSHSEESGSKVWAIGVDSDQYLTSDESVRDYIMSSMLKRVDVAVFNTIHAVHEDAFQAGGVMFDLSVDGVGYSTTGGFVDDIAGELDALKAKVVNSSISVPDVPGERAVVL
;
A
#
# COMPACT_ATOMS: atom_id res chain seq x y z
N ALA A 1 -9.84 -26.07 20.60
CA ALA A 1 -8.58 -25.33 20.69
C ALA A 1 -8.87 -24.05 21.47
N GLU A 2 -7.92 -23.56 22.24
CA GLU A 2 -8.02 -22.21 22.81
C GLU A 2 -7.93 -21.20 21.67
N PRO A 3 -8.62 -20.05 21.78
CA PRO A 3 -8.54 -19.03 20.74
C PRO A 3 -7.11 -18.47 20.64
N VAL A 4 -6.62 -18.28 19.41
CA VAL A 4 -5.32 -17.68 19.16
C VAL A 4 -5.33 -16.22 19.61
N SER A 5 -4.30 -15.80 20.35
CA SER A 5 -4.09 -14.42 20.76
C SER A 5 -3.12 -13.72 19.81
N VAL A 6 -3.49 -12.51 19.36
CA VAL A 6 -2.74 -11.75 18.34
C VAL A 6 -2.54 -10.32 18.76
N GLY A 7 -1.28 -9.87 18.77
CA GLY A 7 -0.90 -8.48 18.93
C GLY A 7 -0.45 -7.88 17.60
N LEU A 8 -0.95 -6.68 17.26
CA LEU A 8 -0.55 -5.94 16.06
C LEU A 8 -0.02 -4.56 16.42
N VAL A 9 1.14 -4.21 15.88
CA VAL A 9 1.76 -2.90 16.10
C VAL A 9 1.81 -2.14 14.77
N PHE A 10 1.15 -0.98 14.75
CA PHE A 10 0.99 -0.16 13.54
C PHE A 10 2.26 0.57 13.13
N ASP A 11 2.32 0.95 11.84
CA ASP A 11 3.29 1.86 11.27
C ASP A 11 2.91 3.33 11.51
N ILE A 12 3.71 4.24 10.98
CA ILE A 12 3.49 5.70 11.01
C ILE A 12 2.08 6.03 10.55
N GLY A 13 1.44 6.94 11.27
CA GLY A 13 0.05 7.32 11.05
C GLY A 13 -0.96 6.47 11.83
N GLY A 14 -0.65 5.21 12.13
CA GLY A 14 -1.57 4.33 12.87
C GLY A 14 -2.91 4.13 12.17
N ARG A 15 -3.92 3.78 12.94
CA ARG A 15 -5.30 3.60 12.45
C ARG A 15 -5.91 4.92 11.97
N GLY A 16 -6.74 4.81 10.93
CA GLY A 16 -7.41 5.95 10.31
C GLY A 16 -6.65 6.51 9.11
N ASP A 17 -5.62 5.81 8.62
CA ASP A 17 -4.89 6.19 7.41
C ASP A 17 -5.66 5.90 6.12
N GLN A 18 -6.77 5.18 6.20
CA GLN A 18 -7.64 4.76 5.09
C GLN A 18 -6.90 3.92 4.02
N SER A 19 -5.74 3.37 4.37
CA SER A 19 -4.78 2.75 3.47
C SER A 19 -4.15 1.52 4.12
N PHE A 20 -2.86 1.57 4.42
CA PHE A 20 -1.99 0.48 4.85
C PHE A 20 -2.31 -0.07 6.25
N ASN A 21 -2.34 0.79 7.26
CA ASN A 21 -2.62 0.37 8.64
C ASN A 21 -4.07 -0.11 8.80
N ASP A 22 -5.02 0.58 8.17
CA ASP A 22 -6.42 0.18 8.20
C ASP A 22 -6.65 -1.16 7.48
N SER A 23 -5.90 -1.44 6.40
CA SER A 23 -5.92 -2.74 5.74
C SER A 23 -5.40 -3.86 6.66
N ALA A 24 -4.28 -3.63 7.37
CA ALA A 24 -3.76 -4.60 8.35
C ALA A 24 -4.78 -4.86 9.46
N TYR A 25 -5.41 -3.81 9.98
CA TYR A 25 -6.44 -3.94 11.02
C TYR A 25 -7.68 -4.69 10.52
N ALA A 26 -8.09 -4.49 9.28
CA ALA A 26 -9.22 -5.23 8.70
C ALA A 26 -8.96 -6.75 8.69
N GLY A 27 -7.73 -7.18 8.42
CA GLY A 27 -7.32 -8.59 8.51
C GLY A 27 -7.37 -9.12 9.95
N LEU A 28 -6.92 -8.32 10.90
CA LEU A 28 -6.97 -8.63 12.34
C LEU A 28 -8.42 -8.76 12.83
N GLU A 29 -9.27 -7.78 12.52
CA GLU A 29 -10.69 -7.78 12.90
C GLU A 29 -11.45 -8.94 12.25
N ARG A 30 -11.13 -9.27 11.00
CA ARG A 30 -11.69 -10.44 10.33
C ARG A 30 -11.35 -11.73 11.08
N ALA A 31 -10.10 -11.87 11.55
CA ALA A 31 -9.70 -13.04 12.33
C ALA A 31 -10.45 -13.14 13.68
N ALA A 32 -10.70 -12.01 14.35
CA ALA A 32 -11.52 -11.99 15.55
C ALA A 32 -12.96 -12.48 15.25
N ASN A 33 -13.54 -12.02 14.15
CA ASN A 33 -14.92 -12.34 13.78
C ASN A 33 -15.09 -13.78 13.26
N GLU A 34 -14.17 -14.29 12.44
CA GLU A 34 -14.30 -15.58 11.75
C GLU A 34 -13.64 -16.73 12.53
N LEU A 35 -12.53 -16.48 13.23
CA LEU A 35 -11.75 -17.50 13.95
C LEU A 35 -11.90 -17.42 15.47
N GLY A 36 -12.54 -16.35 15.98
CA GLY A 36 -12.62 -16.09 17.41
C GLY A 36 -11.28 -15.69 18.04
N ALA A 37 -10.34 -15.15 17.24
CA ALA A 37 -9.06 -14.71 17.75
C ALA A 37 -9.21 -13.59 18.78
N VAL A 38 -8.39 -13.62 19.83
CA VAL A 38 -8.29 -12.55 20.83
C VAL A 38 -7.28 -11.55 20.32
N ILE A 39 -7.72 -10.34 20.01
CA ILE A 39 -6.89 -9.33 19.35
C ILE A 39 -6.55 -8.17 20.26
N SER A 40 -5.34 -7.63 20.07
CA SER A 40 -4.86 -6.40 20.66
C SER A 40 -4.05 -5.60 19.64
N ASP A 41 -4.05 -4.28 19.76
CA ASP A 41 -3.25 -3.42 18.87
C ASP A 41 -2.61 -2.27 19.64
N ALA A 42 -1.54 -1.72 19.08
CA ALA A 42 -0.84 -0.54 19.60
C ALA A 42 -0.17 0.25 18.49
N SER A 43 0.06 1.54 18.74
CA SER A 43 0.86 2.42 17.90
C SER A 43 2.14 2.83 18.62
N PRO A 44 3.30 2.87 17.96
CA PRO A 44 4.51 3.41 18.52
C PRO A 44 4.41 4.90 18.81
N ASN A 45 5.37 5.41 19.58
CA ASN A 45 5.62 6.84 19.67
C ASN A 45 5.89 7.43 18.27
N SER A 46 5.72 8.74 18.14
CA SER A 46 5.91 9.43 16.85
C SER A 46 7.32 9.26 16.26
N ASP A 47 8.35 9.08 17.08
CA ASP A 47 9.72 8.79 16.67
C ASP A 47 10.02 7.29 16.47
N GLY A 48 9.05 6.42 16.80
CA GLY A 48 9.18 4.97 16.71
C GLY A 48 10.17 4.34 17.69
N SER A 49 10.72 5.10 18.66
CA SER A 49 11.76 4.63 19.56
C SER A 49 11.34 3.46 20.46
N ASN A 50 10.05 3.34 20.73
CA ASN A 50 9.50 2.29 21.60
C ASN A 50 8.98 1.04 20.84
N ARG A 51 9.30 0.88 19.54
CA ARG A 51 8.90 -0.33 18.79
C ARG A 51 9.33 -1.63 19.47
N PRO A 52 10.61 -1.79 19.91
CA PRO A 52 11.01 -3.02 20.60
C PRO A 52 10.25 -3.27 21.90
N GLU A 53 9.96 -2.23 22.69
CA GLU A 53 9.20 -2.37 23.94
C GLU A 53 7.76 -2.84 23.69
N LEU A 54 7.09 -2.26 22.68
CA LEU A 54 5.74 -2.68 22.31
C LEU A 54 5.71 -4.13 21.80
N LEU A 55 6.69 -4.52 20.98
CA LEU A 55 6.78 -5.91 20.51
C LEU A 55 6.99 -6.88 21.66
N ARG A 56 7.83 -6.57 22.67
CA ARG A 56 8.01 -7.40 23.87
C ARG A 56 6.70 -7.51 24.66
N LEU A 57 6.04 -6.38 24.91
CA LEU A 57 4.74 -6.37 25.61
C LEU A 57 3.70 -7.24 24.88
N MET A 58 3.66 -7.18 23.55
CA MET A 58 2.78 -8.03 22.76
C MET A 58 3.18 -9.50 22.85
N ALA A 59 4.49 -9.81 22.76
CA ALA A 59 5.00 -11.18 22.81
C ALA A 59 4.73 -11.89 24.14
N GLU A 60 4.73 -11.16 25.26
CA GLU A 60 4.39 -11.69 26.57
C GLU A 60 2.94 -12.18 26.69
N ASN A 61 2.04 -11.69 25.85
CA ASN A 61 0.60 -11.89 25.99
C ASN A 61 -0.08 -12.47 24.75
N ASN A 62 0.66 -12.76 23.69
CA ASN A 62 0.08 -13.22 22.43
C ASN A 62 0.87 -14.39 21.81
N ASP A 63 0.17 -15.25 21.09
CA ASP A 63 0.74 -16.38 20.33
C ASP A 63 1.38 -15.90 19.02
N LEU A 64 0.89 -14.78 18.49
CA LEU A 64 1.39 -14.13 17.27
C LEU A 64 1.51 -12.63 17.49
N VAL A 65 2.64 -12.05 17.06
CA VAL A 65 2.87 -10.59 17.04
C VAL A 65 3.15 -10.14 15.62
N ILE A 66 2.42 -9.15 15.14
CA ILE A 66 2.52 -8.62 13.78
C ILE A 66 3.03 -7.18 13.82
N GLY A 67 4.18 -6.91 13.21
CA GLY A 67 4.67 -5.56 12.94
C GLY A 67 4.26 -5.12 11.55
N VAL A 68 3.57 -3.99 11.47
CA VAL A 68 3.10 -3.43 10.21
C VAL A 68 4.14 -2.47 9.67
N GLY A 69 4.82 -2.86 8.58
CA GLY A 69 5.79 -2.02 7.88
C GLY A 69 7.26 -2.35 8.14
N PHE A 70 8.09 -2.04 7.14
CA PHE A 70 9.53 -2.34 7.14
C PHE A 70 10.33 -1.66 8.26
N LEU A 71 9.80 -0.60 8.86
CA LEU A 71 10.46 0.07 10.00
C LEU A 71 10.55 -0.82 11.25
N PHE A 72 9.88 -1.97 11.25
CA PHE A 72 9.98 -2.99 12.30
C PHE A 72 11.10 -4.01 12.09
N ASP A 73 11.82 -4.03 10.97
CA ASP A 73 12.84 -5.06 10.64
C ASP A 73 13.82 -5.31 11.80
N ALA A 74 14.47 -4.26 12.28
CA ALA A 74 15.46 -4.38 13.35
C ALA A 74 14.82 -4.80 14.68
N ALA A 75 13.67 -4.22 15.03
CA ALA A 75 12.99 -4.50 16.28
C ALA A 75 12.44 -5.93 16.33
N ILE A 76 11.83 -6.42 15.24
CA ILE A 76 11.37 -7.82 15.16
C ILE A 76 12.55 -8.79 15.19
N SER A 77 13.65 -8.49 14.47
CA SER A 77 14.85 -9.33 14.51
C SER A 77 15.40 -9.50 15.92
N GLU A 78 15.40 -8.42 16.71
CA GLU A 78 15.84 -8.45 18.11
C GLU A 78 14.85 -9.23 18.99
N VAL A 79 13.57 -8.84 18.97
CA VAL A 79 12.57 -9.37 19.91
C VAL A 79 12.19 -10.83 19.60
N ALA A 80 12.13 -11.24 18.33
CA ALA A 80 11.85 -12.62 17.97
C ALA A 80 12.89 -13.60 18.51
N ALA A 81 14.14 -13.19 18.65
CA ALA A 81 15.21 -14.00 19.27
C ALA A 81 15.04 -14.15 20.79
N GLU A 82 14.41 -13.16 21.45
CA GLU A 82 14.11 -13.19 22.89
C GLU A 82 12.91 -14.09 23.22
N TYR A 83 11.98 -14.23 22.26
CA TYR A 83 10.71 -14.98 22.42
C TYR A 83 10.59 -16.11 21.37
N PRO A 84 11.42 -17.17 21.47
CA PRO A 84 11.48 -18.23 20.46
C PRO A 84 10.19 -19.07 20.33
N ASP A 85 9.34 -19.06 21.32
CA ASP A 85 8.06 -19.79 21.35
C ASP A 85 6.87 -18.95 20.85
N THR A 86 7.07 -17.64 20.61
CA THR A 86 6.07 -16.74 20.03
C THR A 86 6.32 -16.64 18.53
N ASN A 87 5.24 -16.69 17.74
CA ASN A 87 5.30 -16.43 16.30
C ASN A 87 5.29 -14.93 16.04
N PHE A 88 6.05 -14.51 15.02
CA PHE A 88 6.07 -13.13 14.55
C PHE A 88 5.74 -13.06 13.07
N ALA A 89 5.20 -11.93 12.64
CA ALA A 89 5.11 -11.59 11.22
C ALA A 89 5.48 -10.13 11.01
N ILE A 90 6.06 -9.84 9.86
CA ILE A 90 6.35 -8.48 9.43
C ILE A 90 5.73 -8.22 8.06
N VAL A 91 5.00 -7.13 7.92
CA VAL A 91 4.47 -6.66 6.64
C VAL A 91 5.52 -5.76 5.98
N ASP A 92 5.82 -6.01 4.70
CA ASP A 92 6.79 -5.23 3.90
C ASP A 92 8.24 -5.26 4.37
N GLY A 93 8.60 -6.16 5.27
CA GLY A 93 9.96 -6.30 5.76
C GLY A 93 10.51 -7.71 5.59
N TRP A 94 11.81 -7.87 5.79
CA TRP A 94 12.47 -9.17 5.73
C TRP A 94 13.29 -9.44 6.98
N VAL A 95 12.87 -10.46 7.73
CA VAL A 95 13.61 -10.94 8.91
C VAL A 95 13.86 -12.43 8.78
N ASP A 96 15.13 -12.81 8.75
CA ASP A 96 15.55 -14.21 8.69
C ASP A 96 15.65 -14.79 10.12
N ALA A 97 14.53 -15.32 10.61
CA ALA A 97 14.43 -15.96 11.91
C ALA A 97 13.44 -17.14 11.86
N PRO A 98 13.65 -18.19 12.68
CA PRO A 98 12.88 -19.42 12.60
C PRO A 98 11.40 -19.29 13.02
N ASN A 99 11.05 -18.18 13.66
CA ASN A 99 9.70 -17.87 14.15
C ASN A 99 9.14 -16.58 13.53
N VAL A 100 9.68 -16.10 12.40
CA VAL A 100 9.19 -14.88 11.71
C VAL A 100 8.72 -15.19 10.30
N ALA A 101 7.50 -14.80 9.95
CA ALA A 101 6.98 -14.77 8.60
C ALA A 101 7.13 -13.36 8.01
N SER A 102 7.77 -13.24 6.84
CA SER A 102 7.96 -11.98 6.11
C SER A 102 6.93 -11.90 4.98
N LEU A 103 5.96 -11.01 5.12
CA LEU A 103 4.83 -10.85 4.21
C LEU A 103 5.18 -9.79 3.16
N LEU A 104 5.52 -10.23 1.95
CA LEU A 104 6.04 -9.42 0.86
C LEU A 104 5.01 -9.28 -0.26
N PHE A 105 5.05 -8.16 -0.98
CA PHE A 105 4.10 -7.88 -2.04
C PHE A 105 4.82 -7.52 -3.35
N ALA A 106 4.18 -7.86 -4.47
CA ALA A 106 4.60 -7.44 -5.80
C ALA A 106 3.97 -6.09 -6.16
N GLU A 107 4.34 -5.03 -5.43
CA GLU A 107 3.77 -3.69 -5.57
C GLU A 107 3.88 -3.15 -6.98
N HIS A 108 4.97 -3.45 -7.69
CA HIS A 108 5.19 -3.08 -9.09
C HIS A 108 4.13 -3.68 -10.02
N GLU A 109 3.68 -4.91 -9.76
CA GLU A 109 2.65 -5.57 -10.60
C GLU A 109 1.28 -4.92 -10.45
N GLY A 110 0.85 -4.63 -9.20
CA GLY A 110 -0.41 -3.91 -8.94
C GLY A 110 -0.37 -2.49 -9.50
N SER A 111 0.75 -1.79 -9.29
CA SER A 111 0.96 -0.44 -9.80
C SER A 111 1.01 -0.37 -11.33
N PHE A 112 1.49 -1.42 -12.00
CA PHE A 112 1.43 -1.56 -13.45
C PHE A 112 -0.02 -1.50 -13.96
N LEU A 113 -0.96 -2.16 -13.30
CA LEU A 113 -2.37 -2.16 -13.72
C LEU A 113 -3.01 -0.77 -13.59
N VAL A 114 -2.79 -0.07 -12.49
CA VAL A 114 -3.33 1.30 -12.35
C VAL A 114 -2.58 2.31 -13.22
N GLY A 115 -1.30 2.06 -13.52
CA GLY A 115 -0.54 2.82 -14.52
C GLY A 115 -1.10 2.62 -15.93
N ALA A 116 -1.42 1.38 -16.30
CA ALA A 116 -2.10 1.07 -17.56
C ALA A 116 -3.47 1.76 -17.66
N ALA A 117 -4.24 1.77 -16.57
CA ALA A 117 -5.50 2.51 -16.49
C ALA A 117 -5.29 4.01 -16.70
N ALA A 118 -4.28 4.60 -16.04
CA ALA A 118 -3.94 6.01 -16.20
C ALA A 118 -3.55 6.35 -17.66
N GLY A 119 -2.72 5.51 -18.29
CA GLY A 119 -2.34 5.69 -19.70
C GLY A 119 -3.51 5.63 -20.67
N MET A 120 -4.50 4.73 -20.43
CA MET A 120 -5.72 4.64 -21.26
C MET A 120 -6.68 5.80 -21.03
N LYS A 121 -6.73 6.35 -19.82
CA LYS A 121 -7.75 7.33 -19.40
C LYS A 121 -7.27 8.78 -19.45
N THR A 122 -5.96 9.05 -19.51
CA THR A 122 -5.47 10.43 -19.63
C THR A 122 -5.91 11.06 -20.93
N GLY A 123 -6.43 12.26 -20.85
CA GLY A 123 -6.78 13.07 -22.02
C GLY A 123 -5.73 14.07 -22.44
N VAL A 124 -4.62 14.17 -21.69
CA VAL A 124 -3.59 15.21 -21.84
C VAL A 124 -2.16 14.66 -21.92
N ASP A 125 -1.99 13.33 -21.85
CA ASP A 125 -0.70 12.63 -21.90
C ASP A 125 0.29 13.07 -20.80
N LEU A 126 -0.25 13.50 -19.64
CA LEU A 126 0.53 13.90 -18.48
C LEU A 126 -0.17 13.39 -17.20
N VAL A 127 0.53 12.51 -16.49
CA VAL A 127 0.05 11.93 -15.24
C VAL A 127 1.09 12.11 -14.14
N GLY A 128 0.70 11.95 -12.88
CA GLY A 128 1.59 12.16 -11.73
C GLY A 128 1.68 10.92 -10.83
N PHE A 129 2.81 10.82 -10.13
CA PHE A 129 3.04 9.88 -9.04
C PHE A 129 3.56 10.63 -7.81
N ILE A 130 2.96 10.36 -6.64
CA ILE A 130 3.39 10.88 -5.35
C ILE A 130 3.79 9.71 -4.46
N GLY A 131 5.08 9.61 -4.13
CA GLY A 131 5.58 8.67 -3.13
C GLY A 131 5.67 9.31 -1.74
N GLY A 132 5.35 8.57 -0.69
CA GLY A 132 5.48 9.07 0.68
C GLY A 132 6.93 9.37 1.04
N VAL A 133 7.81 8.41 0.84
CA VAL A 133 9.25 8.53 1.11
C VAL A 133 10.03 7.93 -0.06
N ASN A 134 11.10 8.59 -0.48
CA ASN A 134 11.97 8.09 -1.54
C ASN A 134 12.83 6.91 -1.04
N PHE A 135 12.21 5.77 -0.97
CA PHE A 135 12.78 4.52 -0.45
C PHE A 135 12.56 3.38 -1.45
N PRO A 136 13.45 2.38 -1.54
CA PRO A 136 13.37 1.33 -2.55
C PRO A 136 12.02 0.62 -2.65
N LEU A 137 11.34 0.37 -1.53
CA LEU A 137 10.02 -0.23 -1.52
C LEU A 137 9.00 0.64 -2.28
N ILE A 138 9.00 1.96 -2.03
CA ILE A 138 8.09 2.89 -2.71
C ILE A 138 8.49 3.08 -4.18
N GLY A 139 9.77 2.91 -4.49
CA GLY A 139 10.25 2.86 -5.87
C GLY A 139 9.61 1.76 -6.72
N LYS A 140 9.19 0.62 -6.13
CA LYS A 140 8.48 -0.42 -6.87
C LYS A 140 7.12 0.07 -7.39
N PHE A 141 6.39 0.86 -6.60
CA PHE A 141 5.11 1.46 -7.02
C PHE A 141 5.33 2.43 -8.18
N GLU A 142 6.35 3.30 -8.09
CA GLU A 142 6.74 4.23 -9.17
C GLU A 142 7.09 3.47 -10.45
N ALA A 143 7.96 2.46 -10.34
CA ALA A 143 8.43 1.68 -11.49
C ALA A 143 7.27 0.97 -12.21
N GLY A 144 6.42 0.28 -11.46
CA GLY A 144 5.24 -0.39 -12.01
C GLY A 144 4.28 0.59 -12.67
N PHE A 145 3.96 1.69 -12.00
CA PHE A 145 3.06 2.73 -12.53
C PHE A 145 3.58 3.30 -13.85
N ALA A 146 4.85 3.73 -13.89
CA ALA A 146 5.44 4.27 -15.11
C ALA A 146 5.46 3.26 -16.25
N ALA A 147 5.76 1.98 -15.96
CA ALA A 147 5.72 0.91 -16.95
C ALA A 147 4.30 0.66 -17.49
N GLY A 148 3.29 0.71 -16.62
CA GLY A 148 1.88 0.57 -17.03
C GLY A 148 1.41 1.71 -17.92
N VAL A 149 1.75 2.95 -17.58
CA VAL A 149 1.46 4.12 -18.43
C VAL A 149 2.10 3.96 -19.79
N ALA A 150 3.41 3.65 -19.86
CA ALA A 150 4.12 3.47 -21.12
C ALA A 150 3.59 2.29 -21.96
N GLN A 151 3.06 1.24 -21.32
CA GLN A 151 2.48 0.07 -21.98
C GLN A 151 1.24 0.43 -22.80
N THR A 152 0.42 1.38 -22.32
CA THR A 152 -0.87 1.71 -22.94
C THR A 152 -0.87 3.07 -23.63
N ASN A 153 0.03 3.97 -23.24
CA ASN A 153 0.20 5.29 -23.85
C ASN A 153 1.68 5.70 -23.85
N PRO A 154 2.45 5.30 -24.88
CA PRO A 154 3.88 5.63 -24.97
C PRO A 154 4.19 7.12 -25.05
N ASP A 155 3.22 7.94 -25.43
CA ASP A 155 3.38 9.40 -25.54
C ASP A 155 3.16 10.12 -24.20
N ALA A 156 2.50 9.46 -23.24
CA ALA A 156 2.25 10.03 -21.93
C ALA A 156 3.52 10.10 -21.07
N ARG A 157 3.62 11.17 -20.29
CA ARG A 157 4.71 11.40 -19.33
C ARG A 157 4.22 11.25 -17.91
N VAL A 158 5.10 10.74 -17.05
CA VAL A 158 4.85 10.63 -15.61
C VAL A 158 5.74 11.64 -14.89
N ILE A 159 5.14 12.60 -14.16
CA ILE A 159 5.86 13.44 -13.22
C ILE A 159 5.87 12.79 -11.85
N VAL A 160 7.02 12.78 -11.17
CA VAL A 160 7.23 12.04 -9.93
C VAL A 160 7.72 13.01 -8.85
N GLU A 161 7.06 12.98 -7.71
CA GLU A 161 7.54 13.66 -6.49
C GLU A 161 7.40 12.76 -5.27
N TYR A 162 8.33 12.90 -4.34
CA TYR A 162 8.30 12.25 -3.03
C TYR A 162 8.11 13.31 -1.96
N ILE A 163 7.28 13.00 -0.94
CA ILE A 163 6.99 13.95 0.13
C ILE A 163 8.21 14.17 1.01
N THR A 164 8.93 13.09 1.35
CA THR A 164 10.16 13.18 2.16
C THR A 164 11.23 12.23 1.65
N GLU A 165 12.45 12.45 2.15
CA GLU A 165 13.62 11.60 1.95
C GLU A 165 14.05 10.97 3.28
N PRO A 166 14.61 9.74 3.28
CA PRO A 166 15.18 9.18 4.49
C PRO A 166 16.26 10.11 5.10
N PRO A 167 16.38 10.21 6.43
CA PRO A 167 15.70 9.38 7.43
C PRO A 167 14.31 9.87 7.88
N ASN A 168 13.73 10.86 7.19
CA ASN A 168 12.40 11.35 7.52
C ASN A 168 11.33 10.48 6.85
N PHE A 169 10.57 9.70 7.64
CA PHE A 169 9.49 8.85 7.19
C PHE A 169 8.09 9.45 7.41
N ASP A 170 7.99 10.70 7.87
CA ASP A 170 6.71 11.39 8.08
C ASP A 170 5.91 11.58 6.79
N GLY A 171 6.55 11.41 5.62
CA GLY A 171 5.89 11.45 4.32
C GLY A 171 4.71 10.48 4.16
N PHE A 172 4.60 9.47 5.02
CA PHE A 172 3.43 8.58 5.06
C PHE A 172 2.24 9.15 5.87
N ASN A 173 2.44 10.26 6.60
CA ASN A 173 1.40 10.91 7.41
C ASN A 173 1.48 12.45 7.31
N ALA A 174 1.56 12.96 6.09
CA ALA A 174 1.67 14.39 5.79
C ALA A 174 0.66 14.81 4.70
N PRO A 175 -0.66 14.75 4.97
CA PRO A 175 -1.69 15.01 3.94
C PRO A 175 -1.63 16.42 3.38
N ASP A 176 -1.26 17.44 4.16
CA ASP A 176 -1.12 18.81 3.66
C ASP A 176 -0.01 18.92 2.61
N ALA A 177 1.14 18.27 2.84
CA ALA A 177 2.22 18.24 1.85
C ALA A 177 1.82 17.50 0.56
N ALA A 178 1.13 16.37 0.70
CA ALA A 178 0.60 15.65 -0.46
C ALA A 178 -0.39 16.48 -1.26
N ARG A 179 -1.26 17.26 -0.57
CA ARG A 179 -2.21 18.17 -1.21
C ARG A 179 -1.51 19.25 -2.02
N GLU A 180 -0.46 19.87 -1.48
CA GLU A 180 0.32 20.92 -2.18
C GLU A 180 1.02 20.33 -3.41
N ILE A 181 1.64 19.15 -3.29
CA ILE A 181 2.29 18.47 -4.42
C ILE A 181 1.27 18.14 -5.51
N ALA A 182 0.14 17.54 -5.14
CA ALA A 182 -0.91 17.17 -6.08
C ALA A 182 -1.50 18.40 -6.79
N ALA A 183 -1.79 19.47 -6.06
CA ALA A 183 -2.25 20.74 -6.64
C ALA A 183 -1.26 21.27 -7.68
N SER A 184 0.04 21.28 -7.36
CA SER A 184 1.09 21.67 -8.31
C SER A 184 1.11 20.77 -9.55
N MET A 185 0.91 19.45 -9.41
CA MET A 185 0.84 18.55 -10.55
C MET A 185 -0.35 18.84 -11.46
N TYR A 186 -1.53 19.08 -10.90
CA TYR A 186 -2.74 19.45 -11.66
C TYR A 186 -2.57 20.83 -12.33
N GLU A 187 -1.98 21.81 -11.65
CA GLU A 187 -1.66 23.11 -12.24
C GLU A 187 -0.69 23.03 -13.43
N LYS A 188 0.24 22.08 -13.40
CA LYS A 188 1.14 21.76 -14.52
C LYS A 188 0.45 21.01 -15.66
N GLY A 189 -0.82 20.66 -15.49
CA GLY A 189 -1.67 20.06 -16.51
C GLY A 189 -1.81 18.53 -16.40
N ALA A 190 -1.33 17.87 -15.35
CA ALA A 190 -1.65 16.47 -15.13
C ALA A 190 -3.16 16.32 -14.87
N ASP A 191 -3.76 15.26 -15.41
CA ASP A 191 -5.19 14.96 -15.20
C ASP A 191 -5.44 13.73 -14.35
N ILE A 192 -4.41 12.93 -14.09
CA ILE A 192 -4.47 11.74 -13.22
C ILE A 192 -3.22 11.72 -12.35
N VAL A 193 -3.39 11.59 -11.04
CA VAL A 193 -2.27 11.45 -10.07
C VAL A 193 -2.50 10.22 -9.20
N TYR A 194 -1.48 9.38 -9.10
CA TYR A 194 -1.43 8.20 -8.25
C TYR A 194 -0.55 8.44 -7.04
N HIS A 195 -0.94 7.97 -5.86
CA HIS A 195 -0.08 8.01 -4.68
C HIS A 195 0.28 6.63 -4.14
N ALA A 196 1.47 6.53 -3.56
CA ALA A 196 1.93 5.46 -2.69
C ALA A 196 2.50 6.11 -1.41
N ALA A 197 1.61 6.68 -0.58
CA ALA A 197 1.97 7.58 0.51
C ALA A 197 1.14 7.38 1.79
N GLY A 198 0.49 6.22 1.95
CA GLY A 198 -0.30 5.92 3.15
C GLY A 198 -1.36 6.99 3.44
N GLY A 199 -1.44 7.43 4.69
CA GLY A 199 -2.40 8.46 5.13
C GLY A 199 -2.26 9.82 4.45
N SER A 200 -1.10 10.11 3.86
CA SER A 200 -0.91 11.35 3.07
C SER A 200 -1.80 11.40 1.83
N GLY A 201 -2.28 10.25 1.34
CA GLY A 201 -3.18 10.15 0.18
C GLY A 201 -4.47 10.95 0.30
N ALA A 202 -4.96 11.19 1.51
CA ALA A 202 -6.14 12.03 1.75
C ALA A 202 -5.97 13.44 1.14
N GLY A 203 -4.76 14.00 1.22
CA GLY A 203 -4.45 15.30 0.62
C GLY A 203 -4.53 15.30 -0.91
N LEU A 204 -4.14 14.21 -1.57
CA LEU A 204 -4.31 14.06 -3.02
C LEU A 204 -5.81 14.10 -3.41
N PHE A 205 -6.65 13.40 -2.68
CA PHE A 205 -8.09 13.34 -2.99
C PHE A 205 -8.76 14.70 -2.84
N GLU A 206 -8.38 15.46 -1.80
CA GLU A 206 -8.83 16.84 -1.62
C GLU A 206 -8.35 17.77 -2.75
N ALA A 207 -7.09 17.63 -3.18
CA ALA A 207 -6.55 18.42 -4.29
C ALA A 207 -7.28 18.11 -5.61
N ALA A 208 -7.56 16.82 -5.89
CA ALA A 208 -8.30 16.43 -7.08
C ALA A 208 -9.72 17.04 -7.11
N LYS A 209 -10.41 17.02 -5.98
CA LYS A 209 -11.71 17.65 -5.81
C LYS A 209 -11.64 19.17 -6.02
N SER A 210 -10.78 19.85 -5.26
CA SER A 210 -10.66 21.31 -5.30
C SER A 210 -10.30 21.80 -6.70
N HIS A 211 -9.31 21.18 -7.34
CA HIS A 211 -8.91 21.55 -8.71
C HIS A 211 -10.06 21.33 -9.71
N SER A 212 -10.78 20.22 -9.62
CA SER A 212 -11.90 19.94 -10.52
C SER A 212 -13.04 20.94 -10.37
N GLU A 213 -13.37 21.31 -9.12
CA GLU A 213 -14.43 22.30 -8.83
C GLU A 213 -14.05 23.71 -9.26
N GLU A 214 -12.80 24.12 -9.05
CA GLU A 214 -12.30 25.45 -9.38
C GLU A 214 -12.09 25.65 -10.90
N SER A 215 -11.52 24.65 -11.57
CA SER A 215 -11.25 24.73 -13.02
C SER A 215 -12.44 24.40 -13.89
N GLY A 216 -13.42 23.69 -13.36
CA GLY A 216 -14.54 23.13 -14.13
C GLY A 216 -14.14 21.93 -15.01
N SER A 217 -12.92 21.45 -14.90
CA SER A 217 -12.40 20.29 -15.63
C SER A 217 -12.04 19.18 -14.63
N LYS A 218 -12.65 18.01 -14.80
CA LYS A 218 -12.43 16.89 -13.86
C LYS A 218 -11.03 16.34 -13.99
N VAL A 219 -10.33 16.23 -12.85
CA VAL A 219 -9.08 15.49 -12.69
C VAL A 219 -9.29 14.32 -11.74
N TRP A 220 -8.38 13.36 -11.76
CA TRP A 220 -8.52 12.11 -11.07
C TRP A 220 -7.37 11.82 -10.12
N ALA A 221 -7.69 11.13 -9.04
CA ALA A 221 -6.74 10.50 -8.15
C ALA A 221 -6.82 8.97 -8.27
N ILE A 222 -5.70 8.29 -7.99
CA ILE A 222 -5.63 6.84 -7.81
C ILE A 222 -5.13 6.57 -6.41
N GLY A 223 -5.89 5.75 -5.67
CA GLY A 223 -5.57 5.33 -4.31
C GLY A 223 -4.64 4.13 -4.23
N VAL A 224 -4.30 3.71 -3.01
CA VAL A 224 -3.38 2.61 -2.73
C VAL A 224 -3.80 1.80 -1.51
N ASP A 225 -3.30 0.57 -1.42
CA ASP A 225 -3.49 -0.44 -0.38
C ASP A 225 -4.95 -0.91 -0.28
N SER A 226 -5.82 -0.10 0.28
CA SER A 226 -7.26 -0.34 0.38
C SER A 226 -8.00 0.17 -0.85
N ASP A 227 -9.25 -0.25 -1.01
CA ASP A 227 -10.18 0.39 -1.95
C ASP A 227 -10.58 1.75 -1.36
N GLN A 228 -9.82 2.78 -1.74
CA GLN A 228 -9.97 4.10 -1.14
C GLN A 228 -11.23 4.86 -1.60
N TYR A 229 -11.92 4.39 -2.63
CA TYR A 229 -13.28 4.83 -2.89
C TYR A 229 -14.23 4.50 -1.72
N LEU A 230 -14.04 3.34 -1.08
CA LEU A 230 -14.87 2.90 0.05
C LEU A 230 -14.40 3.47 1.39
N THR A 231 -13.09 3.63 1.58
CA THR A 231 -12.51 4.02 2.88
C THR A 231 -12.38 5.52 3.07
N SER A 232 -12.41 6.32 1.98
CA SER A 232 -12.31 7.78 2.06
C SER A 232 -13.66 8.45 2.35
N ASP A 233 -13.60 9.74 2.70
CA ASP A 233 -14.79 10.58 2.88
C ASP A 233 -15.65 10.63 1.60
N GLU A 234 -16.97 10.60 1.76
CA GLU A 234 -17.91 10.60 0.62
C GLU A 234 -17.71 11.79 -0.31
N SER A 235 -17.27 12.94 0.22
CA SER A 235 -17.11 14.17 -0.56
C SER A 235 -15.98 14.10 -1.59
N VAL A 236 -15.04 13.14 -1.49
CA VAL A 236 -13.90 13.00 -2.42
C VAL A 236 -13.98 11.75 -3.31
N ARG A 237 -14.89 10.82 -3.02
CA ARG A 237 -14.99 9.51 -3.71
C ARG A 237 -15.13 9.65 -5.22
N ASP A 238 -15.90 10.61 -5.70
CA ASP A 238 -16.14 10.83 -7.12
C ASP A 238 -14.89 11.27 -7.89
N TYR A 239 -13.80 11.57 -7.20
CA TYR A 239 -12.52 11.95 -7.78
C TYR A 239 -11.47 10.82 -7.71
N ILE A 240 -11.82 9.67 -7.10
CA ILE A 240 -10.95 8.49 -6.99
C ILE A 240 -11.32 7.52 -8.11
N MET A 241 -10.49 7.49 -9.17
CA MET A 241 -10.76 6.70 -10.37
C MET A 241 -10.65 5.19 -10.12
N SER A 242 -9.66 4.80 -9.33
CA SER A 242 -9.34 3.42 -8.94
C SER A 242 -8.42 3.44 -7.71
N SER A 243 -8.09 2.29 -7.19
CA SER A 243 -7.05 2.11 -6.18
C SER A 243 -6.18 0.91 -6.54
N MET A 244 -4.87 1.03 -6.37
CA MET A 244 -4.00 -0.14 -6.40
C MET A 244 -4.21 -0.92 -5.10
N LEU A 245 -4.82 -2.07 -5.22
CA LEU A 245 -5.11 -2.93 -4.07
C LEU A 245 -3.86 -3.70 -3.67
N LYS A 246 -3.47 -3.57 -2.42
CA LYS A 246 -2.42 -4.34 -1.77
C LYS A 246 -3.05 -5.05 -0.58
N ARG A 247 -3.23 -6.37 -0.69
CA ARG A 247 -4.08 -7.16 0.19
C ARG A 247 -3.39 -7.50 1.51
N VAL A 248 -2.98 -6.46 2.24
CA VAL A 248 -2.44 -6.59 3.60
C VAL A 248 -3.46 -7.26 4.53
N ASP A 249 -4.74 -6.96 4.35
CA ASP A 249 -5.86 -7.60 5.05
C ASP A 249 -5.85 -9.14 4.90
N VAL A 250 -5.63 -9.63 3.68
CA VAL A 250 -5.55 -11.06 3.40
C VAL A 250 -4.27 -11.66 3.97
N ALA A 251 -3.15 -10.98 3.85
CA ALA A 251 -1.88 -11.46 4.38
C ALA A 251 -1.91 -11.62 5.91
N VAL A 252 -2.43 -10.62 6.61
CA VAL A 252 -2.62 -10.65 8.07
C VAL A 252 -3.58 -11.76 8.47
N PHE A 253 -4.75 -11.83 7.83
CA PHE A 253 -5.74 -12.88 8.13
C PHE A 253 -5.18 -14.28 7.89
N ASN A 254 -4.52 -14.52 6.77
CA ASN A 254 -3.95 -15.83 6.43
C ASN A 254 -2.86 -16.25 7.42
N THR A 255 -2.05 -15.31 7.90
CA THR A 255 -1.02 -15.59 8.91
C THR A 255 -1.66 -16.00 10.25
N ILE A 256 -2.69 -15.29 10.68
CA ILE A 256 -3.44 -15.63 11.90
C ILE A 256 -4.12 -17.00 11.74
N HIS A 257 -4.72 -17.27 10.59
CA HIS A 257 -5.35 -18.54 10.28
C HIS A 257 -4.32 -19.70 10.31
N ALA A 258 -3.11 -19.47 9.79
CA ALA A 258 -2.06 -20.47 9.84
C ALA A 258 -1.63 -20.81 11.28
N VAL A 259 -1.55 -19.82 12.17
CA VAL A 259 -1.29 -20.06 13.59
C VAL A 259 -2.47 -20.82 14.24
N HIS A 260 -3.70 -20.46 13.91
CA HIS A 260 -4.92 -21.11 14.40
C HIS A 260 -4.97 -22.60 14.03
N GLU A 261 -4.45 -22.97 12.87
CA GLU A 261 -4.41 -24.35 12.35
C GLU A 261 -3.11 -25.10 12.69
N ASP A 262 -2.25 -24.56 13.57
CA ASP A 262 -0.90 -25.11 13.88
C ASP A 262 -0.04 -25.31 12.62
N ALA A 263 -0.22 -24.46 11.61
CA ALA A 263 0.43 -24.55 10.30
C ALA A 263 1.32 -23.32 9.98
N PHE A 264 1.68 -22.54 11.00
CA PHE A 264 2.56 -21.38 10.82
C PHE A 264 3.90 -21.79 10.21
N GLN A 265 4.36 -21.02 9.24
CA GLN A 265 5.66 -21.20 8.59
C GLN A 265 6.42 -19.87 8.58
N ALA A 266 7.65 -19.92 9.09
CA ALA A 266 8.58 -18.81 8.98
C ALA A 266 9.13 -18.67 7.54
N GLY A 267 9.65 -17.49 7.23
CA GLY A 267 10.24 -17.17 5.94
C GLY A 267 9.36 -16.26 5.09
N GLY A 268 9.75 -16.06 3.82
CA GLY A 268 9.08 -15.14 2.91
C GLY A 268 7.82 -15.71 2.29
N VAL A 269 6.73 -14.94 2.32
CA VAL A 269 5.48 -15.21 1.61
C VAL A 269 5.22 -14.06 0.65
N MET A 270 5.16 -14.37 -0.66
CA MET A 270 4.93 -13.36 -1.71
C MET A 270 3.46 -13.28 -2.08
N PHE A 271 2.92 -12.08 -2.06
CA PHE A 271 1.58 -11.73 -2.49
C PHE A 271 1.66 -10.93 -3.79
N ASP A 272 1.48 -11.61 -4.92
CA ASP A 272 1.54 -11.08 -6.28
C ASP A 272 0.17 -11.12 -6.99
N LEU A 273 0.15 -10.79 -8.29
CA LEU A 273 -1.07 -10.87 -9.10
C LEU A 273 -1.61 -12.30 -9.26
N SER A 274 -0.77 -13.32 -9.16
CA SER A 274 -1.16 -14.71 -9.38
C SER A 274 -2.03 -15.28 -8.24
N VAL A 275 -1.89 -14.68 -7.06
CA VAL A 275 -2.66 -15.03 -5.85
C VAL A 275 -3.60 -13.92 -5.41
N ASP A 276 -3.88 -12.94 -6.29
CA ASP A 276 -4.67 -11.75 -5.99
C ASP A 276 -4.17 -10.97 -4.75
N GLY A 277 -2.87 -11.04 -4.49
CA GLY A 277 -2.22 -10.30 -3.39
C GLY A 277 -2.07 -8.81 -3.67
N VAL A 278 -2.04 -8.44 -4.95
CA VAL A 278 -2.14 -7.08 -5.47
C VAL A 278 -3.12 -7.03 -6.64
N GLY A 279 -3.64 -5.84 -6.95
CA GLY A 279 -4.61 -5.69 -8.03
C GLY A 279 -5.07 -4.24 -8.20
N TYR A 280 -6.24 -4.05 -8.77
CA TYR A 280 -6.88 -2.74 -8.93
C TYR A 280 -8.37 -2.80 -8.56
N SER A 281 -8.95 -1.67 -8.16
CA SER A 281 -10.37 -1.54 -7.85
C SER A 281 -11.15 -1.03 -9.05
N THR A 282 -12.36 -1.58 -9.23
CA THR A 282 -13.38 -1.07 -10.18
C THR A 282 -14.50 -0.31 -9.48
N THR A 283 -14.43 -0.14 -8.16
CA THR A 283 -15.47 0.54 -7.37
C THR A 283 -15.63 1.98 -7.85
N GLY A 284 -16.89 2.41 -7.97
CA GLY A 284 -17.24 3.70 -8.59
C GLY A 284 -17.51 3.61 -10.09
N GLY A 285 -17.08 2.53 -10.77
CA GLY A 285 -17.40 2.29 -12.18
C GLY A 285 -16.56 3.10 -13.18
N PHE A 286 -15.56 3.87 -12.73
CA PHE A 286 -14.82 4.81 -13.58
C PHE A 286 -13.82 4.14 -14.53
N VAL A 287 -13.52 2.85 -14.31
CA VAL A 287 -12.62 2.03 -15.14
C VAL A 287 -13.31 0.80 -15.72
N ASP A 288 -14.65 0.68 -15.60
CA ASP A 288 -15.40 -0.48 -16.09
C ASP A 288 -15.26 -0.67 -17.61
N ASP A 289 -15.18 0.44 -18.35
CA ASP A 289 -15.00 0.45 -19.79
C ASP A 289 -13.66 -0.10 -20.29
N ILE A 290 -12.64 -0.14 -19.42
CA ILE A 290 -11.30 -0.66 -19.71
C ILE A 290 -10.94 -1.89 -18.89
N ALA A 291 -11.86 -2.39 -18.04
CA ALA A 291 -11.57 -3.52 -17.15
C ALA A 291 -11.13 -4.78 -17.93
N GLY A 292 -11.71 -5.04 -19.08
CA GLY A 292 -11.31 -6.18 -19.91
C GLY A 292 -9.87 -6.10 -20.44
N GLU A 293 -9.39 -4.91 -20.79
CA GLU A 293 -8.00 -4.67 -21.18
C GLU A 293 -7.05 -4.80 -19.99
N LEU A 294 -7.44 -4.28 -18.82
CA LEU A 294 -6.65 -4.42 -17.59
C LEU A 294 -6.52 -5.88 -17.16
N ASP A 295 -7.59 -6.67 -17.25
CA ASP A 295 -7.58 -8.10 -16.92
C ASP A 295 -6.71 -8.89 -17.93
N ALA A 296 -6.72 -8.51 -19.21
CA ALA A 296 -5.84 -9.08 -20.22
C ALA A 296 -4.36 -8.76 -19.93
N LEU A 297 -4.04 -7.56 -19.47
CA LEU A 297 -2.69 -7.18 -19.03
C LEU A 297 -2.29 -7.96 -17.78
N LYS A 298 -3.17 -8.07 -16.78
CA LYS A 298 -2.95 -8.92 -15.59
C LYS A 298 -2.57 -10.35 -16.01
N ALA A 299 -3.33 -10.95 -16.89
CA ALA A 299 -3.04 -12.31 -17.39
C ALA A 299 -1.65 -12.42 -18.05
N LYS A 300 -1.21 -11.38 -18.76
CA LYS A 300 0.13 -11.34 -19.38
C LYS A 300 1.26 -11.20 -18.35
N VAL A 301 1.05 -10.49 -17.28
CA VAL A 301 2.02 -10.42 -16.17
C VAL A 301 2.07 -11.78 -15.45
N VAL A 302 0.94 -12.34 -15.08
CA VAL A 302 0.85 -13.64 -14.38
C VAL A 302 1.50 -14.77 -15.19
N ASN A 303 1.34 -14.79 -16.52
CA ASN A 303 1.96 -15.80 -17.37
C ASN A 303 3.39 -15.43 -17.84
N SER A 304 3.97 -14.37 -17.29
CA SER A 304 5.32 -13.87 -17.59
C SER A 304 5.54 -13.41 -19.05
N SER A 305 4.46 -13.12 -19.81
CA SER A 305 4.56 -12.49 -21.13
C SER A 305 4.94 -11.01 -21.05
N ILE A 306 4.65 -10.38 -19.91
CA ILE A 306 5.11 -9.04 -19.54
C ILE A 306 5.89 -9.17 -18.23
N SER A 307 7.11 -8.65 -18.21
CA SER A 307 7.92 -8.49 -16.99
C SER A 307 7.84 -7.03 -16.57
N VAL A 308 7.26 -6.78 -15.40
CA VAL A 308 7.14 -5.43 -14.83
C VAL A 308 8.42 -5.09 -14.08
N PRO A 309 9.06 -3.93 -14.33
CA PRO A 309 10.22 -3.51 -13.57
C PRO A 309 9.83 -3.16 -12.12
N ASP A 310 10.70 -3.47 -11.18
CA ASP A 310 10.57 -3.16 -9.75
C ASP A 310 11.52 -2.06 -9.27
N VAL A 311 12.29 -1.48 -10.19
CA VAL A 311 13.21 -0.34 -9.96
C VAL A 311 12.86 0.78 -10.94
N PRO A 312 12.73 2.03 -10.45
CA PRO A 312 12.43 3.17 -11.31
C PRO A 312 13.48 3.39 -12.40
N GLY A 313 12.99 3.72 -13.60
CA GLY A 313 13.83 4.19 -14.71
C GLY A 313 14.18 5.68 -14.60
N GLU A 314 14.61 6.27 -15.73
CA GLU A 314 14.82 7.72 -15.82
C GLU A 314 13.49 8.47 -15.66
N ARG A 315 13.46 9.47 -14.77
CA ARG A 315 12.28 10.31 -14.53
C ARG A 315 12.16 11.41 -15.56
N ALA A 316 10.95 11.65 -16.05
CA ALA A 316 10.70 12.80 -16.93
C ALA A 316 10.88 14.11 -16.16
N VAL A 317 11.71 15.01 -16.70
CA VAL A 317 11.82 16.39 -16.19
C VAL A 317 10.74 17.21 -16.87
N VAL A 318 9.77 17.69 -16.12
CA VAL A 318 8.78 18.68 -16.58
C VAL A 318 9.26 20.04 -16.09
N LEU A 319 9.74 20.87 -17.02
CA LEU A 319 10.19 22.24 -16.76
C LEU A 319 8.99 23.17 -16.53
#